data_86d1f1639ed7494671cc722575cdff7d
#
_entry.id   86d1f1639ed7494671cc722575cdff7d
#
_cell.length_a   1.000
_cell.length_b   1.000
_cell.length_c   1.000
_cell.angle_alpha   90.00
_cell.angle_beta   90.00
_cell.angle_gamma   90.00
#
_symmetry.space_group_name_H-M   'P 1'
#
loop_
_entity.id
_entity.type
_entity.pdbx_description
1 polymer ?
#
loop_
_entity_poly.entity_id
_entity_poly.type
_entity_poly.pdbx_seq_one_letter_code
_entity_poly.pdbx_strand_id
1 'polypeptide(L)'
;QPVVRLRYQHNFRWWHDTRGVSVSGDNGATWTDFEMSNETEYSLPDQNSGNPEQTVIDISSIAGNQAQVKIRFYYNDNDWWGWYWAVDDVELFVPEDYDLVMLGGYWGSTGAWGARLPYYQIPLSQLAPLDVAGIVKNYGALDQNDVVFTAALASGAWTESSAPEAVLAIATDTISLPSALTPPPVATTHVINMSVSSGATDALPGDNTITSAASISVNDFIYARDEGTATNGTYNAGEGFEAGNIFDIYAGANLSGIDAYIDADAQEGAEVYARLYSVDPTATTTASLFVFVDESAPYILTAADLGQKITLALGAGA
;
A
#
# COMPACT_ATOMS: atom_id res chain seq x y z
N GLN A 1 14.38 -22.04 -24.72
CA GLN A 1 13.77 -20.71 -24.54
C GLN A 1 14.78 -19.78 -23.87
N PRO A 2 14.98 -18.53 -24.34
CA PRO A 2 15.93 -17.60 -23.74
C PRO A 2 15.41 -17.03 -22.42
N VAL A 3 14.10 -16.80 -22.31
CA VAL A 3 13.44 -16.28 -21.12
C VAL A 3 12.66 -17.39 -20.46
N VAL A 4 12.92 -17.61 -19.17
CA VAL A 4 12.26 -18.64 -18.34
C VAL A 4 12.04 -18.06 -16.95
N ARG A 5 10.83 -18.21 -16.44
CA ARG A 5 10.49 -17.83 -15.08
C ARG A 5 10.01 -19.03 -14.27
N LEU A 6 10.31 -18.98 -12.99
CA LEU A 6 9.76 -19.88 -11.98
C LEU A 6 8.66 -19.16 -11.26
N ARG A 7 7.48 -19.76 -11.18
CA ARG A 7 6.35 -19.33 -10.37
C ARG A 7 5.97 -20.42 -9.40
N TYR A 8 5.59 -20.05 -8.19
CA TYR A 8 5.05 -20.97 -7.21
C TYR A 8 4.14 -20.23 -6.23
N GLN A 9 3.23 -20.98 -5.64
CA GLN A 9 2.45 -20.53 -4.51
C GLN A 9 3.11 -20.98 -3.22
N HIS A 10 3.04 -20.17 -2.18
CA HIS A 10 3.60 -20.52 -0.89
C HIS A 10 2.82 -19.89 0.26
N ASN A 11 3.08 -20.43 1.45
CA ASN A 11 2.69 -19.87 2.71
C ASN A 11 3.78 -20.14 3.74
N PHE A 12 4.12 -19.15 4.54
CA PHE A 12 5.10 -19.29 5.59
C PHE A 12 4.72 -18.47 6.82
N ARG A 13 5.30 -18.89 7.92
CA ARG A 13 5.40 -18.10 9.13
C ARG A 13 6.88 -17.89 9.42
N TRP A 14 7.32 -16.65 9.41
CA TRP A 14 8.73 -16.31 9.58
C TRP A 14 9.12 -16.17 11.05
N TRP A 15 10.27 -16.73 11.40
CA TRP A 15 10.92 -16.54 12.68
C TRP A 15 12.42 -16.80 12.52
N HIS A 16 13.21 -15.76 12.15
CA HIS A 16 14.67 -15.84 11.96
C HIS A 16 15.15 -16.91 10.97
N ASP A 17 14.23 -17.54 10.21
CA ASP A 17 14.59 -18.54 9.20
C ASP A 17 15.11 -17.89 7.92
N THR A 18 15.96 -18.65 7.21
CA THR A 18 16.31 -18.39 5.81
C THR A 18 15.61 -19.40 4.92
N ARG A 19 15.00 -18.95 3.84
CA ARG A 19 14.37 -19.79 2.83
C ARG A 19 14.60 -19.22 1.45
N GLY A 20 14.57 -20.07 0.45
CA GLY A 20 14.74 -19.61 -0.91
C GLY A 20 14.76 -20.75 -1.93
N VAL A 21 15.07 -20.35 -3.14
CA VAL A 21 15.18 -21.26 -4.28
C VAL A 21 16.58 -21.21 -4.82
N SER A 22 17.18 -22.41 -5.07
CA SER A 22 18.42 -22.50 -5.80
C SER A 22 18.16 -23.07 -7.19
N VAL A 23 18.79 -22.50 -8.20
CA VAL A 23 18.66 -22.90 -9.60
C VAL A 23 20.01 -23.29 -10.16
N SER A 24 20.03 -24.39 -10.90
CA SER A 24 21.19 -24.89 -11.64
C SER A 24 20.86 -25.03 -13.11
N GLY A 25 21.70 -24.52 -13.99
CA GLY A 25 21.60 -24.70 -15.44
C GLY A 25 22.51 -25.81 -16.00
N ASP A 26 23.29 -26.48 -15.14
CA ASP A 26 24.34 -27.44 -15.48
C ASP A 26 24.16 -28.81 -14.80
N ASN A 27 22.91 -29.22 -14.62
CA ASN A 27 22.54 -30.49 -14.00
C ASN A 27 22.94 -30.64 -12.53
N GLY A 28 23.10 -29.54 -11.81
CA GLY A 28 23.41 -29.52 -10.38
C GLY A 28 24.90 -29.43 -10.05
N ALA A 29 25.75 -29.13 -11.03
CA ALA A 29 27.17 -28.91 -10.78
C ALA A 29 27.42 -27.57 -10.08
N THR A 30 26.70 -26.52 -10.49
CA THR A 30 26.70 -25.21 -9.83
C THR A 30 25.28 -24.75 -9.52
N TRP A 31 25.14 -23.89 -8.51
CA TRP A 31 23.86 -23.39 -8.03
C TRP A 31 23.91 -21.89 -7.80
N THR A 32 22.84 -21.21 -8.20
CA THR A 32 22.60 -19.82 -7.87
C THR A 32 21.40 -19.74 -6.94
N ASP A 33 21.55 -19.06 -5.82
CA ASP A 33 20.53 -18.95 -4.79
C ASP A 33 19.74 -17.62 -4.95
N PHE A 34 18.42 -17.75 -4.85
CA PHE A 34 17.47 -16.66 -4.74
C PHE A 34 16.89 -16.73 -3.32
N GLU A 35 17.42 -15.91 -2.43
CA GLU A 35 16.92 -15.85 -1.06
C GLU A 35 15.61 -15.07 -1.02
N MET A 36 14.60 -15.65 -0.35
CA MET A 36 13.24 -15.12 -0.24
C MET A 36 12.93 -14.61 1.18
N SER A 37 13.83 -14.84 2.11
CA SER A 37 13.73 -14.31 3.48
C SER A 37 14.62 -13.09 3.59
N ASN A 38 14.03 -11.91 3.61
CA ASN A 38 14.81 -10.71 3.89
C ASN A 38 14.22 -9.99 5.12
N GLU A 39 15.09 -9.62 6.03
CA GLU A 39 14.74 -8.89 7.25
C GLU A 39 14.18 -7.49 6.98
N THR A 40 14.33 -6.97 5.76
CA THR A 40 13.81 -5.66 5.37
C THR A 40 12.35 -5.71 4.93
N GLU A 41 11.89 -6.84 4.42
CA GLU A 41 10.50 -7.06 4.03
C GLU A 41 9.64 -7.46 5.24
N TYR A 42 10.23 -8.28 6.13
CA TYR A 42 9.59 -8.75 7.36
C TYR A 42 10.43 -8.31 8.55
N SER A 43 10.35 -7.03 8.90
CA SER A 43 11.20 -6.40 9.92
C SER A 43 10.90 -6.82 11.36
N LEU A 44 9.82 -7.56 11.58
CA LEU A 44 9.42 -8.05 12.91
C LEU A 44 9.34 -9.57 12.89
N PRO A 45 9.84 -10.23 13.94
CA PRO A 45 9.64 -11.67 14.15
C PRO A 45 8.15 -12.04 14.11
N ASP A 46 7.87 -13.29 13.69
CA ASP A 46 6.52 -13.86 13.69
C ASP A 46 5.55 -13.28 12.64
N GLN A 47 6.07 -12.85 11.50
CA GLN A 47 5.23 -12.42 10.38
C GLN A 47 4.85 -13.59 9.46
N ASN A 48 3.64 -13.55 8.97
CA ASN A 48 3.07 -14.54 8.07
C ASN A 48 2.95 -13.97 6.65
N SER A 49 3.21 -14.81 5.65
CA SER A 49 2.81 -14.51 4.27
C SER A 49 1.29 -14.54 4.10
N GLY A 50 0.81 -14.07 2.97
CA GLY A 50 -0.51 -14.43 2.46
C GLY A 50 -0.68 -15.96 2.37
N ASN A 51 -1.94 -16.44 2.28
CA ASN A 51 -2.22 -17.88 2.11
C ASN A 51 -3.28 -18.08 1.02
N PRO A 52 -2.88 -18.43 -0.21
CA PRO A 52 -1.50 -18.48 -0.70
C PRO A 52 -0.93 -17.09 -1.04
N GLU A 53 0.39 -17.00 -1.02
CA GLU A 53 1.13 -15.91 -1.64
C GLU A 53 1.85 -16.44 -2.89
N GLN A 54 1.89 -15.65 -3.98
CA GLN A 54 2.55 -16.06 -5.22
C GLN A 54 3.87 -15.34 -5.39
N THR A 55 4.92 -16.11 -5.67
CA THR A 55 6.24 -15.58 -6.04
C THR A 55 6.58 -15.93 -7.48
N VAL A 56 7.15 -14.96 -8.20
CA VAL A 56 7.71 -15.15 -9.55
C VAL A 56 9.16 -14.70 -9.56
N ILE A 57 10.05 -15.59 -10.00
CA ILE A 57 11.50 -15.34 -10.09
C ILE A 57 11.93 -15.47 -11.55
N ASP A 58 12.65 -14.46 -12.05
CA ASP A 58 13.32 -14.58 -13.34
C ASP A 58 14.62 -15.40 -13.18
N ILE A 59 14.61 -16.58 -13.77
CA ILE A 59 15.74 -17.51 -13.75
C ILE A 59 16.45 -17.60 -15.12
N SER A 60 16.13 -16.69 -16.02
CA SER A 60 16.60 -16.72 -17.43
C SER A 60 18.13 -16.74 -17.54
N SER A 61 18.83 -16.01 -16.69
CA SER A 61 20.30 -15.95 -16.69
C SER A 61 20.97 -17.28 -16.37
N ILE A 62 20.26 -18.19 -15.68
CA ILE A 62 20.77 -19.51 -15.28
C ILE A 62 20.14 -20.61 -16.11
N ALA A 63 18.83 -20.55 -16.31
CA ALA A 63 18.04 -21.62 -16.95
C ALA A 63 17.80 -21.38 -18.44
N GLY A 64 17.97 -20.15 -18.93
CA GLY A 64 17.72 -19.78 -20.33
C GLY A 64 18.57 -20.61 -21.27
N ASN A 65 17.90 -21.23 -22.27
CA ASN A 65 18.51 -22.11 -23.29
C ASN A 65 19.31 -23.33 -22.73
N GLN A 66 19.16 -23.66 -21.46
CA GLN A 66 19.79 -24.80 -20.85
C GLN A 66 18.98 -26.09 -21.10
N ALA A 67 19.69 -27.20 -21.33
CA ALA A 67 19.07 -28.53 -21.57
C ALA A 67 18.71 -29.26 -20.27
N GLN A 68 19.37 -28.92 -19.17
CA GLN A 68 19.25 -29.63 -17.90
C GLN A 68 19.22 -28.65 -16.76
N VAL A 69 18.03 -28.20 -16.40
CA VAL A 69 17.76 -27.29 -15.29
C VAL A 69 17.33 -28.11 -14.08
N LYS A 70 17.87 -27.76 -12.92
CA LYS A 70 17.41 -28.27 -11.62
C LYS A 70 17.04 -27.12 -10.71
N ILE A 71 15.99 -27.33 -9.96
CA ILE A 71 15.50 -26.37 -8.95
C ILE A 71 15.40 -27.10 -7.62
N ARG A 72 15.80 -26.44 -6.56
CA ARG A 72 15.59 -26.90 -5.19
C ARG A 72 15.06 -25.76 -4.33
N PHE A 73 14.14 -26.06 -3.48
CA PHE A 73 13.69 -25.20 -2.39
C PHE A 73 14.50 -25.55 -1.14
N TYR A 74 14.95 -24.53 -0.42
CA TYR A 74 15.69 -24.74 0.82
C TYR A 74 15.09 -23.90 1.96
N TYR A 75 15.17 -24.47 3.16
CA TYR A 75 14.70 -23.86 4.38
C TYR A 75 15.70 -24.15 5.48
N ASN A 76 16.10 -23.13 6.25
CA ASN A 76 16.99 -23.24 7.41
C ASN A 76 16.42 -22.39 8.53
N ASP A 77 16.16 -22.99 9.67
CA ASP A 77 15.64 -22.30 10.85
C ASP A 77 16.71 -21.53 11.63
N ASN A 78 17.97 -21.59 11.20
CA ASN A 78 19.12 -20.87 11.79
C ASN A 78 19.26 -21.11 13.31
N ASP A 79 18.89 -22.30 13.80
CA ASP A 79 18.86 -22.70 15.23
C ASP A 79 17.89 -21.85 16.10
N TRP A 80 16.88 -21.19 15.49
CA TRP A 80 15.88 -20.37 16.16
C TRP A 80 14.49 -21.04 16.25
N TRP A 81 14.36 -22.33 15.90
CA TRP A 81 13.08 -23.03 15.90
C TRP A 81 12.05 -22.39 14.97
N GLY A 82 12.44 -22.17 13.70
CA GLY A 82 11.57 -21.64 12.66
C GLY A 82 10.27 -22.43 12.53
N TRP A 83 9.22 -21.79 12.05
CA TRP A 83 7.90 -22.39 12.00
C TRP A 83 7.72 -23.32 10.82
N TYR A 84 7.51 -22.77 9.64
CA TYR A 84 7.30 -23.56 8.41
C TYR A 84 7.41 -22.69 7.15
N TRP A 85 7.62 -23.37 6.06
CA TRP A 85 7.42 -22.88 4.70
C TRP A 85 6.77 -23.97 3.87
N ALA A 86 5.52 -23.75 3.40
CA ALA A 86 4.80 -24.61 2.49
C ALA A 86 4.94 -24.06 1.07
N VAL A 87 5.16 -24.92 0.10
CA VAL A 87 5.29 -24.58 -1.34
C VAL A 87 4.38 -25.49 -2.15
N ASP A 88 3.64 -24.90 -3.08
CA ASP A 88 2.73 -25.59 -3.98
C ASP A 88 2.69 -24.92 -5.36
N ASP A 89 2.03 -25.54 -6.32
CA ASP A 89 1.79 -25.04 -7.69
C ASP A 89 3.06 -24.52 -8.37
N VAL A 90 4.15 -25.29 -8.29
CA VAL A 90 5.45 -24.94 -8.87
C VAL A 90 5.41 -25.09 -10.38
N GLU A 91 5.68 -23.98 -11.08
CA GLU A 91 5.63 -23.92 -12.53
C GLU A 91 6.87 -23.25 -13.12
N LEU A 92 7.39 -23.83 -14.19
CA LEU A 92 8.32 -23.18 -15.10
C LEU A 92 7.57 -22.71 -16.33
N PHE A 93 7.63 -21.43 -16.63
CA PHE A 93 6.92 -20.89 -17.78
C PHE A 93 7.76 -19.89 -18.58
N VAL A 94 7.38 -19.71 -19.82
CA VAL A 94 7.88 -18.65 -20.70
C VAL A 94 6.85 -17.53 -20.63
N PRO A 95 7.23 -16.33 -20.13
CA PRO A 95 6.29 -15.22 -20.12
C PRO A 95 5.98 -14.76 -21.55
N GLU A 96 4.85 -14.09 -21.70
CA GLU A 96 4.52 -13.35 -22.92
C GLU A 96 5.53 -12.21 -23.13
N ASP A 97 5.67 -11.73 -24.34
CA ASP A 97 6.60 -10.64 -24.64
C ASP A 97 6.18 -9.34 -23.92
N TYR A 98 4.88 -9.02 -23.93
CA TYR A 98 4.33 -7.80 -23.37
C TYR A 98 3.11 -8.13 -22.50
N ASP A 99 3.16 -7.73 -21.24
CA ASP A 99 2.14 -7.99 -20.23
C ASP A 99 2.26 -6.96 -19.13
N LEU A 100 1.47 -5.87 -19.21
CA LEU A 100 1.38 -4.85 -18.18
C LEU A 100 0.25 -5.19 -17.23
N VAL A 101 0.41 -4.83 -15.98
CA VAL A 101 -0.64 -5.00 -14.97
C VAL A 101 -0.75 -3.72 -14.15
N MET A 102 -1.97 -3.27 -13.93
CA MET A 102 -2.28 -2.21 -12.96
C MET A 102 -2.44 -2.83 -11.57
N LEU A 103 -1.48 -2.62 -10.66
CA LEU A 103 -1.52 -3.22 -9.33
C LEU A 103 -2.32 -2.39 -8.33
N GLY A 104 -2.43 -1.09 -8.53
CA GLY A 104 -3.09 -0.17 -7.61
C GLY A 104 -2.67 1.27 -7.86
N GLY A 105 -2.93 2.14 -6.90
CA GLY A 105 -2.50 3.52 -7.02
C GLY A 105 -2.55 4.29 -5.72
N TYR A 106 -2.02 5.51 -5.79
CA TYR A 106 -2.02 6.48 -4.72
C TYR A 106 -2.78 7.72 -5.12
N TRP A 107 -3.46 8.33 -4.16
CA TRP A 107 -4.10 9.64 -4.29
C TRP A 107 -3.95 10.39 -2.96
N GLY A 108 -3.92 11.71 -3.00
CA GLY A 108 -3.80 12.52 -1.80
C GLY A 108 -2.69 13.54 -1.89
N SER A 109 -2.28 14.07 -0.73
CA SER A 109 -1.18 15.03 -0.63
C SER A 109 0.12 14.34 -0.19
N THR A 110 1.24 14.90 -0.64
CA THR A 110 2.55 14.53 -0.11
C THR A 110 2.73 15.21 1.26
N GLY A 111 2.75 14.42 2.32
CA GLY A 111 2.89 14.91 3.69
C GLY A 111 4.33 15.33 4.04
N ALA A 112 4.51 15.83 5.26
CA ALA A 112 5.79 16.33 5.79
C ALA A 112 6.94 15.31 5.73
N TRP A 113 6.63 14.02 5.66
CA TRP A 113 7.61 12.92 5.53
C TRP A 113 7.73 12.35 4.13
N GLY A 114 7.23 13.05 3.10
CA GLY A 114 7.29 12.59 1.71
C GLY A 114 6.31 11.46 1.37
N ALA A 115 5.55 10.95 2.34
CA ALA A 115 4.52 9.95 2.09
C ALA A 115 3.27 10.58 1.48
N ARG A 116 2.73 9.96 0.42
CA ARG A 116 1.44 10.36 -0.15
C ARG A 116 0.33 9.71 0.67
N LEU A 117 -0.41 10.54 1.41
CA LEU A 117 -1.48 10.11 2.30
C LEU A 117 -2.85 10.33 1.63
N PRO A 118 -3.67 9.28 1.46
CA PRO A 118 -4.97 9.39 0.81
C PRO A 118 -5.96 10.19 1.66
N TYR A 119 -6.91 10.85 0.99
CA TYR A 119 -8.14 11.37 1.57
C TYR A 119 -9.32 10.56 1.06
N TYR A 120 -10.10 10.00 1.96
CA TYR A 120 -11.34 9.28 1.62
C TYR A 120 -12.58 10.16 1.76
N GLN A 121 -12.54 11.16 2.67
CA GLN A 121 -13.60 12.14 2.83
C GLN A 121 -13.02 13.54 2.92
N ILE A 122 -13.58 14.49 2.17
CA ILE A 122 -13.10 15.87 2.11
C ILE A 122 -14.28 16.82 2.26
N PRO A 123 -14.28 17.75 3.23
CA PRO A 123 -15.27 18.82 3.31
C PRO A 123 -15.17 19.74 2.09
N LEU A 124 -16.29 20.23 1.61
CA LEU A 124 -16.34 21.21 0.50
C LEU A 124 -15.40 22.40 0.71
N SER A 125 -15.25 22.86 1.94
CA SER A 125 -14.36 23.98 2.31
C SER A 125 -12.87 23.63 2.25
N GLN A 126 -12.51 22.34 2.19
CA GLN A 126 -11.12 21.85 2.19
C GLN A 126 -10.71 21.22 0.85
N LEU A 127 -11.51 21.43 -0.20
CA LEU A 127 -11.16 20.92 -1.52
C LEU A 127 -9.88 21.59 -2.03
N ALA A 128 -8.93 20.75 -2.41
CA ALA A 128 -7.64 21.14 -2.95
C ALA A 128 -7.15 20.11 -3.98
N PRO A 129 -6.15 20.45 -4.79
CA PRO A 129 -5.54 19.49 -5.69
C PRO A 129 -4.94 18.30 -4.95
N LEU A 130 -5.20 17.09 -5.46
CA LEU A 130 -4.68 15.82 -4.97
C LEU A 130 -3.77 15.20 -6.02
N ASP A 131 -2.59 14.79 -5.61
CA ASP A 131 -1.69 14.03 -6.48
C ASP A 131 -2.25 12.62 -6.71
N VAL A 132 -2.08 12.13 -7.93
CA VAL A 132 -2.49 10.76 -8.31
C VAL A 132 -1.31 10.06 -8.97
N ALA A 133 -1.09 8.80 -8.62
CA ALA A 133 -0.08 7.93 -9.21
C ALA A 133 -0.57 6.49 -9.31
N GLY A 134 -0.11 5.76 -10.33
CA GLY A 134 -0.40 4.36 -10.53
C GLY A 134 0.79 3.47 -10.21
N ILE A 135 0.54 2.31 -9.59
CA ILE A 135 1.52 1.26 -9.40
C ILE A 135 1.34 0.27 -10.55
N VAL A 136 2.34 0.22 -11.42
CA VAL A 136 2.34 -0.57 -12.64
C VAL A 136 3.42 -1.63 -12.58
N LYS A 137 3.11 -2.83 -13.04
CA LYS A 137 4.10 -3.91 -13.18
C LYS A 137 4.14 -4.40 -14.61
N ASN A 138 5.35 -4.64 -15.11
CA ASN A 138 5.57 -5.32 -16.37
C ASN A 138 5.87 -6.81 -16.10
N TYR A 139 4.88 -7.67 -16.32
CA TYR A 139 5.06 -9.13 -16.24
C TYR A 139 5.61 -9.73 -17.54
N GLY A 140 5.71 -8.93 -18.60
CA GLY A 140 6.24 -9.34 -19.90
C GLY A 140 7.73 -9.73 -19.88
N ALA A 141 8.18 -10.38 -20.92
CA ALA A 141 9.59 -10.76 -21.13
C ALA A 141 10.45 -9.57 -21.58
N LEU A 142 9.84 -8.55 -22.18
CA LEU A 142 10.53 -7.43 -22.80
C LEU A 142 10.24 -6.11 -22.04
N ASP A 143 11.22 -5.21 -22.07
CA ASP A 143 11.06 -3.86 -21.60
C ASP A 143 9.99 -3.11 -22.42
N GLN A 144 9.18 -2.30 -21.76
CA GLN A 144 8.21 -1.42 -22.41
C GLN A 144 8.61 0.03 -22.15
N ASN A 145 8.89 0.79 -23.22
CA ASN A 145 9.50 2.12 -23.12
C ASN A 145 8.50 3.28 -23.34
N ASP A 146 7.24 2.97 -23.51
CA ASP A 146 6.17 3.91 -23.85
C ASP A 146 4.91 3.70 -22.99
N VAL A 147 5.14 3.27 -21.75
CA VAL A 147 4.06 3.01 -20.80
C VAL A 147 3.42 4.30 -20.34
N VAL A 148 2.11 4.38 -20.47
CA VAL A 148 1.29 5.53 -20.07
C VAL A 148 0.29 5.09 -19.01
N PHE A 149 0.35 5.74 -17.86
CA PHE A 149 -0.66 5.63 -16.80
C PHE A 149 -1.74 6.68 -17.02
N THR A 150 -3.00 6.28 -16.90
CA THR A 150 -4.17 7.17 -17.01
C THR A 150 -5.08 6.99 -15.81
N ALA A 151 -5.50 8.10 -15.20
CA ALA A 151 -6.58 8.09 -14.23
C ALA A 151 -7.73 8.99 -14.68
N ALA A 152 -8.95 8.58 -14.35
CA ALA A 152 -10.16 9.31 -14.72
C ALA A 152 -11.23 9.20 -13.64
N LEU A 153 -12.02 10.26 -13.43
CA LEU A 153 -13.24 10.15 -12.66
C LEU A 153 -14.28 9.36 -13.47
N ALA A 154 -14.97 8.43 -12.83
CA ALA A 154 -16.01 7.63 -13.44
C ALA A 154 -17.16 8.49 -14.04
N SER A 155 -17.35 9.71 -13.52
CA SER A 155 -18.28 10.71 -14.06
C SER A 155 -17.86 11.32 -15.40
N GLY A 156 -16.59 11.13 -15.82
CA GLY A 156 -16.01 11.79 -16.99
C GLY A 156 -15.63 13.27 -16.79
N ALA A 157 -15.79 13.81 -15.58
CA ALA A 157 -15.50 15.22 -15.30
C ALA A 157 -14.00 15.55 -15.31
N TRP A 158 -13.14 14.56 -15.21
CA TRP A 158 -11.70 14.71 -15.24
C TRP A 158 -11.05 13.43 -15.76
N THR A 159 -10.01 13.60 -16.54
CA THR A 159 -9.08 12.54 -16.98
C THR A 159 -7.71 13.14 -17.20
N GLU A 160 -6.67 12.42 -16.84
CA GLU A 160 -5.28 12.83 -17.03
C GLU A 160 -4.43 11.61 -17.33
N SER A 161 -3.36 11.80 -18.11
CA SER A 161 -2.41 10.76 -18.48
C SER A 161 -0.99 11.22 -18.23
N SER A 162 -0.13 10.30 -17.85
CA SER A 162 1.31 10.55 -17.70
C SER A 162 1.97 10.78 -19.07
N ALA A 163 3.18 11.33 -19.05
CA ALA A 163 4.10 11.13 -20.15
C ALA A 163 4.43 9.63 -20.29
N PRO A 164 4.86 9.17 -21.49
CA PRO A 164 5.39 7.83 -21.65
C PRO A 164 6.64 7.61 -20.79
N GLU A 165 6.67 6.50 -20.06
CA GLU A 165 7.79 6.09 -19.21
C GLU A 165 8.24 4.66 -19.54
N ALA A 166 9.47 4.30 -19.17
CA ALA A 166 9.99 2.96 -19.37
C ALA A 166 9.74 2.11 -18.12
N VAL A 167 9.09 0.96 -18.29
CA VAL A 167 8.96 -0.07 -17.26
C VAL A 167 9.68 -1.33 -17.73
N LEU A 168 10.80 -1.65 -17.07
CA LEU A 168 11.63 -2.79 -17.42
C LEU A 168 10.89 -4.11 -17.17
N ALA A 169 11.30 -5.16 -17.89
CA ALA A 169 10.77 -6.49 -17.66
C ALA A 169 10.85 -6.88 -16.19
N ILE A 170 9.76 -7.45 -15.65
CA ILE A 170 9.55 -7.83 -14.24
C ILE A 170 9.57 -6.67 -13.21
N ALA A 171 9.90 -5.46 -13.63
CA ALA A 171 9.90 -4.31 -12.71
C ALA A 171 8.48 -3.89 -12.33
N THR A 172 8.37 -3.36 -11.12
CA THR A 172 7.23 -2.58 -10.66
C THR A 172 7.67 -1.13 -10.57
N ASP A 173 6.86 -0.22 -11.08
CA ASP A 173 7.13 1.20 -11.03
C ASP A 173 5.91 1.99 -10.56
N THR A 174 6.14 3.22 -10.10
CA THR A 174 5.08 4.14 -9.67
C THR A 174 5.09 5.35 -10.59
N ILE A 175 4.11 5.42 -11.49
CA ILE A 175 3.99 6.48 -12.49
C ILE A 175 3.06 7.57 -11.96
N SER A 176 3.57 8.79 -11.84
CA SER A 176 2.81 9.95 -11.36
C SER A 176 2.17 10.72 -12.51
N LEU A 177 0.97 11.28 -12.27
CA LEU A 177 0.35 12.20 -13.21
C LEU A 177 1.00 13.59 -13.16
N PRO A 178 1.08 14.30 -14.29
CA PRO A 178 1.67 15.65 -14.36
C PRO A 178 0.78 16.72 -13.73
N SER A 179 -0.54 16.47 -13.66
CA SER A 179 -1.53 17.39 -13.11
C SER A 179 -2.33 16.74 -12.01
N ALA A 180 -2.55 17.47 -10.92
CA ALA A 180 -3.32 17.01 -9.77
C ALA A 180 -4.83 16.98 -10.08
N LEU A 181 -5.54 16.04 -9.46
CA LEU A 181 -7.00 16.00 -9.44
C LEU A 181 -7.53 16.99 -8.39
N THR A 182 -8.37 17.93 -8.78
CA THR A 182 -9.25 18.64 -7.83
C THR A 182 -10.63 18.02 -7.91
N PRO A 183 -11.13 17.37 -6.85
CA PRO A 183 -12.47 16.79 -6.88
C PRO A 183 -13.52 17.88 -7.18
N PRO A 184 -14.53 17.60 -8.02
CA PRO A 184 -15.60 18.54 -8.27
C PRO A 184 -16.30 18.98 -6.97
N PRO A 185 -16.68 20.29 -6.82
CA PRO A 185 -17.26 20.82 -5.60
C PRO A 185 -18.76 20.46 -5.46
N VAL A 186 -19.03 19.17 -5.48
CA VAL A 186 -20.38 18.59 -5.35
C VAL A 186 -20.33 17.53 -4.26
N ALA A 187 -21.23 17.66 -3.26
CA ALA A 187 -21.33 16.69 -2.18
C ALA A 187 -21.82 15.34 -2.71
N THR A 188 -20.89 14.49 -3.07
CA THR A 188 -21.08 13.13 -3.60
C THR A 188 -19.77 12.35 -3.52
N THR A 189 -19.83 11.05 -3.80
CA THR A 189 -18.64 10.22 -3.93
C THR A 189 -18.12 10.27 -5.36
N HIS A 190 -16.87 10.66 -5.52
CA HIS A 190 -16.13 10.66 -6.78
C HIS A 190 -15.27 9.41 -6.86
N VAL A 191 -15.54 8.56 -7.84
CA VAL A 191 -14.81 7.30 -8.07
C VAL A 191 -13.71 7.54 -9.10
N ILE A 192 -12.50 7.06 -8.82
CA ILE A 192 -11.35 7.14 -9.71
C ILE A 192 -11.11 5.75 -10.31
N ASN A 193 -11.08 5.68 -11.64
CA ASN A 193 -10.60 4.53 -12.39
C ASN A 193 -9.15 4.76 -12.81
N MET A 194 -8.36 3.71 -12.80
CA MET A 194 -6.94 3.75 -13.16
C MET A 194 -6.65 2.70 -14.23
N SER A 195 -5.82 3.06 -15.20
CA SER A 195 -5.42 2.15 -16.26
C SER A 195 -3.98 2.42 -16.73
N VAL A 196 -3.38 1.40 -17.31
CA VAL A 196 -2.07 1.46 -17.95
C VAL A 196 -2.16 0.97 -19.38
N SER A 197 -1.34 1.51 -20.26
CA SER A 197 -1.23 1.10 -21.66
C SER A 197 0.17 1.34 -22.21
N SER A 198 0.52 0.66 -23.30
CA SER A 198 1.70 0.94 -24.11
C SER A 198 1.36 0.78 -25.60
N GLY A 199 2.31 1.06 -26.49
CA GLY A 199 2.16 0.82 -27.91
C GLY A 199 2.20 -0.65 -28.31
N ALA A 200 2.67 -1.54 -27.44
CA ALA A 200 2.68 -2.98 -27.66
C ALA A 200 1.29 -3.59 -27.43
N THR A 201 1.05 -4.75 -28.08
CA THR A 201 -0.15 -5.54 -27.82
C THR A 201 0.04 -6.31 -26.52
N ASP A 202 -0.76 -6.00 -25.54
CA ASP A 202 -0.75 -6.66 -24.24
C ASP A 202 -1.38 -8.05 -24.30
N ALA A 203 -0.77 -9.01 -23.59
CA ALA A 203 -1.23 -10.40 -23.58
C ALA A 203 -2.51 -10.59 -22.77
N LEU A 204 -2.67 -9.83 -21.67
CA LEU A 204 -3.82 -9.89 -20.75
C LEU A 204 -4.43 -8.51 -20.49
N PRO A 205 -4.98 -7.83 -21.51
CA PRO A 205 -5.40 -6.42 -21.39
C PRO A 205 -6.50 -6.17 -20.35
N GLY A 206 -7.08 -7.22 -19.77
CA GLY A 206 -8.13 -7.13 -18.76
C GLY A 206 -7.64 -6.67 -17.38
N ASP A 207 -6.37 -6.88 -17.04
CA ASP A 207 -5.76 -6.48 -15.77
C ASP A 207 -4.97 -5.17 -15.85
N ASN A 208 -4.97 -4.54 -17.03
CA ASN A 208 -4.46 -3.19 -17.26
C ASN A 208 -5.35 -2.09 -16.67
N THR A 209 -6.49 -2.43 -16.08
CA THR A 209 -7.46 -1.45 -15.58
C THR A 209 -8.02 -1.89 -14.23
N ILE A 210 -8.00 -0.97 -13.27
CA ILE A 210 -8.75 -1.10 -12.03
C ILE A 210 -9.90 -0.10 -12.06
N THR A 211 -11.11 -0.62 -12.12
CA THR A 211 -12.33 0.19 -11.93
C THR A 211 -12.54 0.40 -10.44
N SER A 212 -12.90 1.62 -10.05
CA SER A 212 -13.05 1.99 -8.63
C SER A 212 -11.75 1.78 -7.82
N ALA A 213 -10.60 2.13 -8.43
CA ALA A 213 -9.31 2.05 -7.77
C ALA A 213 -9.23 2.91 -6.51
N ALA A 214 -9.99 4.00 -6.48
CA ALA A 214 -10.13 4.88 -5.33
C ALA A 214 -11.51 5.53 -5.33
N SER A 215 -11.95 5.98 -4.15
CA SER A 215 -13.16 6.79 -4.00
C SER A 215 -12.95 7.93 -3.00
N ILE A 216 -13.45 9.12 -3.33
CA ILE A 216 -13.36 10.30 -2.49
C ILE A 216 -14.78 10.83 -2.27
N SER A 217 -15.23 10.83 -1.03
CA SER A 217 -16.52 11.41 -0.66
C SER A 217 -16.35 12.89 -0.31
N VAL A 218 -16.87 13.75 -1.17
CA VAL A 218 -16.97 15.18 -0.87
C VAL A 218 -18.25 15.41 -0.06
N ASN A 219 -18.16 16.13 1.06
CA ASN A 219 -19.26 16.33 2.00
C ASN A 219 -19.14 17.70 2.68
N ASP A 220 -20.02 18.01 3.65
CA ASP A 220 -20.02 19.32 4.30
C ASP A 220 -19.08 19.39 5.51
N PHE A 221 -18.83 18.27 6.22
CA PHE A 221 -18.27 18.33 7.58
C PHE A 221 -17.15 17.35 7.90
N ILE A 222 -17.04 16.22 7.17
CA ILE A 222 -16.12 15.15 7.55
C ILE A 222 -14.85 15.22 6.73
N TYR A 223 -13.72 15.26 7.43
CA TYR A 223 -12.40 15.15 6.84
C TYR A 223 -11.75 13.84 7.32
N ALA A 224 -11.53 12.87 6.46
CA ALA A 224 -11.03 11.55 6.85
C ALA A 224 -9.95 11.02 5.91
N ARG A 225 -8.98 10.32 6.50
CA ARG A 225 -7.93 9.55 5.82
C ARG A 225 -8.12 8.04 5.95
N ASP A 226 -9.27 7.61 6.42
CA ASP A 226 -9.67 6.21 6.55
C ASP A 226 -10.92 5.92 5.71
N GLU A 227 -11.10 4.64 5.36
CA GLU A 227 -12.25 4.16 4.58
C GLU A 227 -13.53 4.00 5.41
N GLY A 228 -13.50 4.34 6.68
CA GLY A 228 -14.62 4.17 7.60
C GLY A 228 -14.81 2.77 8.13
N THR A 229 -13.87 1.84 7.87
CA THR A 229 -13.86 0.48 8.40
C THR A 229 -12.57 0.21 9.17
N ALA A 230 -12.68 -0.23 10.42
CA ALA A 230 -11.53 -0.70 11.19
C ALA A 230 -11.17 -2.13 10.77
N THR A 231 -9.91 -2.38 10.43
CA THR A 231 -9.41 -3.70 10.01
C THR A 231 -8.48 -4.33 11.04
N ASN A 232 -7.76 -3.52 11.82
CA ASN A 232 -6.84 -3.96 12.87
C ASN A 232 -6.81 -2.93 14.00
N GLY A 233 -6.53 -3.38 15.21
CA GLY A 233 -6.31 -2.52 16.38
C GLY A 233 -4.83 -2.35 16.69
N THR A 234 -4.50 -1.26 17.38
CA THR A 234 -3.18 -1.02 17.98
C THR A 234 -3.34 -0.80 19.47
N TYR A 235 -2.49 -1.42 20.27
CA TYR A 235 -2.44 -1.21 21.71
C TYR A 235 -1.00 -1.16 22.20
N ASN A 236 -0.82 -0.54 23.37
CA ASN A 236 0.45 -0.57 24.07
C ASN A 236 0.22 -1.20 25.45
N ALA A 237 0.76 -2.39 25.67
CA ALA A 237 0.48 -3.20 26.85
C ALA A 237 0.90 -2.48 28.16
N GLY A 238 -0.07 -1.92 28.86
CA GLY A 238 0.09 -1.29 30.17
C GLY A 238 0.59 0.15 30.19
N GLU A 239 0.79 0.78 29.03
CA GLU A 239 1.18 2.19 28.93
C GLU A 239 0.30 2.93 27.92
N GLY A 240 0.18 4.24 28.05
CA GLY A 240 -0.54 5.07 27.08
C GLY A 240 0.25 5.21 25.79
N PHE A 241 -0.45 5.46 24.68
CA PHE A 241 0.14 5.81 23.39
C PHE A 241 -0.71 6.88 22.70
N GLU A 242 -0.12 7.57 21.74
CA GLU A 242 -0.80 8.47 20.84
C GLU A 242 -0.66 7.99 19.41
N ALA A 243 -1.76 8.01 18.67
CA ALA A 243 -1.79 7.73 17.24
C ALA A 243 -2.69 8.76 16.55
N GLY A 244 -2.34 9.15 15.34
CA GLY A 244 -3.11 10.15 14.62
C GLY A 244 -2.72 10.26 13.15
N ASN A 245 -3.46 11.11 12.44
CA ASN A 245 -3.22 11.47 11.06
C ASN A 245 -2.92 12.95 10.90
N ILE A 246 -2.12 13.29 9.89
CA ILE A 246 -1.87 14.67 9.50
C ILE A 246 -2.86 15.07 8.40
N PHE A 247 -3.45 16.25 8.54
CA PHE A 247 -4.36 16.85 7.57
C PHE A 247 -3.82 18.18 7.09
N ASP A 248 -3.92 18.43 5.78
CA ASP A 248 -3.64 19.73 5.20
C ASP A 248 -4.90 20.59 5.30
N ILE A 249 -4.81 21.78 5.89
CA ILE A 249 -5.93 22.71 6.05
C ILE A 249 -5.78 23.83 5.04
N TYR A 250 -6.66 23.87 4.05
CA TYR A 250 -6.63 24.82 2.95
C TYR A 250 -7.50 26.06 3.18
N ALA A 251 -8.48 25.96 4.06
CA ALA A 251 -9.30 27.09 4.47
C ALA A 251 -9.57 27.02 5.97
N GLY A 252 -9.69 28.17 6.61
CA GLY A 252 -10.03 28.23 8.03
C GLY A 252 -11.37 27.54 8.31
N ALA A 253 -11.36 26.64 9.30
CA ALA A 253 -12.53 25.89 9.73
C ALA A 253 -12.44 25.63 11.25
N ASN A 254 -13.57 25.37 11.87
CA ASN A 254 -13.61 24.93 13.27
C ASN A 254 -13.69 23.41 13.31
N LEU A 255 -12.80 22.81 14.09
CA LEU A 255 -12.84 21.38 14.39
C LEU A 255 -13.71 21.15 15.62
N SER A 256 -14.81 20.42 15.48
CA SER A 256 -15.77 20.16 16.58
C SER A 256 -15.46 18.89 17.36
N GLY A 257 -14.70 17.97 16.76
CA GLY A 257 -14.33 16.71 17.40
C GLY A 257 -13.51 15.81 16.50
N ILE A 258 -12.99 14.75 17.08
CA ILE A 258 -12.22 13.70 16.38
C ILE A 258 -12.96 12.39 16.57
N ASP A 259 -13.21 11.70 15.45
CA ASP A 259 -13.74 10.34 15.46
C ASP A 259 -12.61 9.32 15.61
N ALA A 260 -12.81 8.34 16.49
CA ALA A 260 -11.90 7.22 16.68
C ALA A 260 -12.66 5.89 16.71
N TYR A 261 -12.11 4.86 16.06
CA TYR A 261 -12.60 3.50 16.23
C TYR A 261 -11.96 2.88 17.47
N ILE A 262 -12.79 2.32 18.32
CA ILE A 262 -12.36 1.56 19.51
C ILE A 262 -12.39 0.09 19.17
N ASP A 263 -11.27 -0.58 19.40
CA ASP A 263 -11.18 -2.03 19.17
C ASP A 263 -12.18 -2.78 20.04
N ALA A 264 -12.71 -3.90 19.53
CA ALA A 264 -13.63 -4.75 20.27
C ALA A 264 -12.99 -5.39 21.51
N ASP A 265 -11.67 -5.58 21.49
CA ASP A 265 -10.88 -6.11 22.59
C ASP A 265 -10.33 -5.03 23.52
N ALA A 266 -10.71 -3.74 23.32
CA ALA A 266 -10.31 -2.65 24.21
C ALA A 266 -10.86 -2.84 25.62
N GLN A 267 -10.16 -2.30 26.60
CA GLN A 267 -10.55 -2.42 28.00
C GLN A 267 -11.64 -1.41 28.37
N GLU A 268 -12.79 -1.89 28.86
CA GLU A 268 -13.80 -1.04 29.51
C GLU A 268 -13.18 -0.28 30.69
N GLY A 269 -13.51 0.99 30.82
CA GLY A 269 -12.95 1.87 31.84
C GLY A 269 -11.63 2.54 31.44
N ALA A 270 -11.05 2.22 30.30
CA ALA A 270 -9.89 2.93 29.78
C ALA A 270 -10.26 4.38 29.44
N GLU A 271 -9.31 5.30 29.69
CA GLU A 271 -9.45 6.72 29.43
C GLU A 271 -8.85 7.08 28.08
N VAL A 272 -9.61 7.79 27.23
CA VAL A 272 -9.19 8.23 25.92
C VAL A 272 -9.40 9.74 25.74
N TYR A 273 -8.54 10.35 24.93
CA TYR A 273 -8.57 11.79 24.61
C TYR A 273 -8.41 12.00 23.11
N ALA A 274 -9.04 13.03 22.59
CA ALA A 274 -8.67 13.60 21.31
C ALA A 274 -7.67 14.74 21.51
N ARG A 275 -6.55 14.73 20.81
CA ARG A 275 -5.55 15.80 20.84
C ARG A 275 -5.35 16.42 19.47
N LEU A 276 -5.29 17.72 19.44
CA LEU A 276 -5.01 18.50 18.24
C LEU A 276 -3.61 19.12 18.35
N TYR A 277 -2.82 18.90 17.29
CA TYR A 277 -1.51 19.51 17.14
C TYR A 277 -1.45 20.28 15.83
N SER A 278 -0.70 21.36 15.80
CA SER A 278 -0.21 21.94 14.56
C SER A 278 1.19 21.41 14.23
N VAL A 279 1.50 21.30 12.94
CA VAL A 279 2.83 20.90 12.46
C VAL A 279 3.68 22.15 12.29
N ASP A 280 4.85 22.21 12.93
CA ASP A 280 5.84 23.26 12.70
C ASP A 280 6.78 22.83 11.56
N PRO A 281 6.65 23.40 10.34
CA PRO A 281 7.49 23.02 9.21
C PRO A 281 8.96 23.46 9.37
N THR A 282 9.28 24.26 10.40
CA THR A 282 10.64 24.72 10.70
C THR A 282 11.33 23.87 11.77
N ALA A 283 10.63 22.88 12.32
CA ALA A 283 11.17 22.00 13.35
C ALA A 283 12.40 21.23 12.84
N THR A 284 13.43 21.15 13.67
CA THR A 284 14.67 20.42 13.37
C THR A 284 14.72 19.04 14.02
N THR A 285 13.75 18.72 14.86
CA THR A 285 13.63 17.42 15.54
C THR A 285 12.17 16.95 15.52
N THR A 286 11.95 15.64 15.54
CA THR A 286 10.60 15.05 15.63
C THR A 286 9.84 15.55 16.87
N ALA A 287 10.53 15.73 17.98
CA ALA A 287 9.93 16.19 19.24
C ALA A 287 9.38 17.63 19.20
N SER A 288 9.92 18.47 18.29
CA SER A 288 9.46 19.85 18.10
C SER A 288 8.50 20.04 16.93
N LEU A 289 8.26 18.98 16.15
CA LEU A 289 7.43 19.01 14.95
C LEU A 289 5.95 19.26 15.29
N PHE A 290 5.46 18.69 16.38
CA PHE A 290 4.07 18.77 16.80
C PHE A 290 3.91 19.78 17.93
N VAL A 291 3.18 20.86 17.67
CA VAL A 291 2.86 21.91 18.65
C VAL A 291 1.43 21.68 19.12
N PHE A 292 1.26 21.42 20.40
CA PHE A 292 -0.05 21.21 21.02
C PHE A 292 -0.96 22.42 20.81
N VAL A 293 -2.22 22.16 20.45
CA VAL A 293 -3.24 23.19 20.20
C VAL A 293 -4.41 23.04 21.18
N ASP A 294 -5.02 21.84 21.24
CA ASP A 294 -6.20 21.60 22.08
C ASP A 294 -6.35 20.11 22.44
N GLU A 295 -7.16 19.82 23.46
CA GLU A 295 -7.46 18.48 23.95
C GLU A 295 -8.92 18.38 24.37
N SER A 296 -9.57 17.23 24.07
CA SER A 296 -10.91 16.93 24.56
C SER A 296 -10.92 16.74 26.09
N ALA A 297 -12.10 16.82 26.70
CA ALA A 297 -12.29 16.22 28.01
C ALA A 297 -11.98 14.72 27.98
N PRO A 298 -11.51 14.14 29.11
CA PRO A 298 -11.31 12.69 29.20
C PRO A 298 -12.63 11.95 28.96
N TYR A 299 -12.56 10.92 28.16
CA TYR A 299 -13.68 10.02 27.88
C TYR A 299 -13.36 8.63 28.43
N ILE A 300 -14.25 8.10 29.27
CA ILE A 300 -14.09 6.77 29.85
C ILE A 300 -14.88 5.77 28.99
N LEU A 301 -14.19 4.80 28.41
CA LEU A 301 -14.81 3.79 27.58
C LEU A 301 -15.81 2.94 28.37
N THR A 302 -16.97 2.74 27.79
CA THR A 302 -18.00 1.83 28.26
C THR A 302 -18.05 0.55 27.40
N ALA A 303 -18.72 -0.48 27.89
CA ALA A 303 -18.93 -1.70 27.10
C ALA A 303 -19.65 -1.46 25.76
N ALA A 304 -20.44 -0.38 25.65
CA ALA A 304 -21.15 -0.02 24.41
C ALA A 304 -20.24 0.58 23.34
N ASP A 305 -19.07 1.08 23.72
CA ASP A 305 -18.10 1.72 22.83
C ASP A 305 -17.17 0.71 22.15
N LEU A 306 -17.08 -0.50 22.70
CA LEU A 306 -16.19 -1.54 22.19
C LEU A 306 -16.63 -2.03 20.80
N GLY A 307 -15.72 -2.01 19.86
CA GLY A 307 -16.00 -2.32 18.45
C GLY A 307 -16.78 -1.22 17.71
N GLN A 308 -16.87 -0.01 18.27
CA GLN A 308 -17.64 1.10 17.72
C GLN A 308 -16.75 2.32 17.44
N LYS A 309 -17.26 3.18 16.58
CA LYS A 309 -16.71 4.52 16.37
C LYS A 309 -17.33 5.49 17.42
N ILE A 310 -16.48 6.19 18.15
CA ILE A 310 -16.88 7.25 19.07
C ILE A 310 -16.41 8.61 18.57
N THR A 311 -17.09 9.68 18.99
CA THR A 311 -16.69 11.07 18.71
C THR A 311 -16.22 11.74 20.00
N LEU A 312 -14.98 12.18 20.01
CA LEU A 312 -14.37 12.94 21.10
C LEU A 312 -14.48 14.43 20.78
N ALA A 313 -15.35 15.14 21.50
CA ALA A 313 -15.61 16.55 21.26
C ALA A 313 -14.44 17.43 21.73
N LEU A 314 -13.98 18.33 20.86
CA LEU A 314 -13.04 19.40 21.21
C LEU A 314 -13.80 20.63 21.70
N GLY A 315 -13.11 21.51 22.44
CA GLY A 315 -13.69 22.75 22.95
C GLY A 315 -14.17 23.68 21.82
N ALA A 316 -15.14 24.56 22.12
CA ALA A 316 -15.59 25.54 21.14
C ALA A 316 -14.46 26.53 20.83
N GLY A 317 -13.89 26.42 19.60
CA GLY A 317 -12.82 27.32 19.12
C GLY A 317 -11.49 26.62 18.81
N ALA A 318 -11.46 25.29 18.77
CA ALA A 318 -10.30 24.52 18.28
C ALA A 318 -10.20 24.59 16.76
#